data_398147b39234684af41a6301c84bed85
#
_entry.id   398147b39234684af41a6301c84bed85
#
_cell.length_a   1.000
_cell.length_b   1.000
_cell.length_c   1.000
_cell.angle_alpha   90.00
_cell.angle_beta   90.00
_cell.angle_gamma   90.00
#
_symmetry.space_group_name_H-M   'P 1'
#
loop_
_entity.id
_entity.type
_entity.pdbx_description
1 polymer ?
#
loop_
_entity_poly.entity_id
_entity_poly.type
_entity_poly.pdbx_seq_one_letter_code
_entity_poly.pdbx_strand_id
1 'polypeptide(L)'
;LQRHPGLLIDNCASGGRRLDLETADRSVALWRTDYNCFPNLNPDASQLHGAGLNLWLPMNAVSPIARPGDTYQARSAYSAGLVLNVEEFGMGSCLAPNFPWDWYKKTILEAKRLRPYFLGDFYPLTPCVLDPAGWMACQLLLPDAQEGAVLAFRRAESPLTAASFQLQGLRPG
;
A
#
# COMPACT_ATOMS: atom_id res chain seq x y z
N LEU A 1 23.01 1.39 -15.80
CA LEU A 1 23.42 1.54 -14.39
C LEU A 1 24.94 1.38 -14.21
N GLN A 2 25.62 0.51 -14.96
CA GLN A 2 27.08 0.33 -14.84
C GLN A 2 27.88 1.63 -15.00
N ARG A 3 27.43 2.55 -15.89
CA ARG A 3 28.07 3.86 -16.10
C ARG A 3 27.71 4.90 -15.04
N HIS A 4 26.67 4.66 -14.27
CA HIS A 4 26.13 5.58 -13.25
C HIS A 4 25.77 4.80 -12.00
N PRO A 5 26.76 4.34 -11.23
CA PRO A 5 26.52 3.64 -9.98
C PRO A 5 25.80 4.57 -8.99
N GLY A 6 24.75 4.09 -8.39
CA GLY A 6 23.92 4.88 -7.48
C GLY A 6 22.76 5.66 -8.13
N LEU A 7 22.61 5.59 -9.46
CA LEU A 7 21.40 6.12 -10.11
C LEU A 7 20.17 5.31 -9.69
N LEU A 8 19.20 5.99 -9.13
CA LEU A 8 17.88 5.43 -8.83
C LEU A 8 16.92 5.76 -9.97
N ILE A 9 16.23 4.76 -10.47
CA ILE A 9 15.23 4.91 -11.52
C ILE A 9 13.86 4.62 -10.91
N ASP A 10 12.98 5.61 -10.94
CA ASP A 10 11.57 5.40 -10.66
C ASP A 10 10.86 4.92 -11.92
N ASN A 11 10.18 3.80 -11.82
CA ASN A 11 9.50 3.15 -12.92
C ASN A 11 7.98 3.33 -12.77
N CYS A 12 7.42 4.15 -13.64
CA CYS A 12 5.98 4.33 -13.73
C CYS A 12 5.40 3.65 -14.99
N ALA A 13 5.86 4.08 -16.13
CA ALA A 13 5.49 3.57 -17.47
C ALA A 13 3.99 3.44 -17.73
N SER A 14 3.24 4.51 -17.44
CA SER A 14 1.78 4.57 -17.65
C SER A 14 1.03 3.44 -16.93
N GLY A 15 1.03 3.50 -15.62
CA GLY A 15 0.22 2.63 -14.77
C GLY A 15 0.74 1.21 -14.59
N GLY A 16 2.04 1.06 -14.41
CA GLY A 16 2.64 -0.22 -14.04
C GLY A 16 2.87 -1.18 -15.21
N ARG A 17 2.88 -0.72 -16.45
CA ARG A 17 3.09 -1.56 -17.63
C ARG A 17 4.49 -2.18 -17.72
N ARG A 18 5.42 -1.77 -16.88
CA ARG A 18 6.81 -2.27 -16.80
C ARG A 18 7.13 -2.87 -15.43
N LEU A 19 6.15 -3.53 -14.83
CA LEU A 19 6.34 -4.31 -13.60
C LEU A 19 6.73 -5.75 -13.96
N ASP A 20 7.74 -5.90 -14.80
CA ASP A 20 8.38 -7.18 -15.11
C ASP A 20 9.71 -7.30 -14.36
N LEU A 21 10.24 -8.51 -14.26
CA LEU A 21 11.45 -8.80 -13.48
C LEU A 21 12.68 -8.08 -14.05
N GLU A 22 12.80 -7.97 -15.37
CA GLU A 22 13.94 -7.30 -16.03
C GLU A 22 13.97 -5.81 -15.69
N THR A 23 12.81 -5.16 -15.68
CA THR A 23 12.70 -3.73 -15.34
C THR A 23 12.84 -3.52 -13.82
N ALA A 24 12.28 -4.40 -13.00
CA ALA A 24 12.36 -4.31 -11.53
C ALA A 24 13.78 -4.54 -11.00
N ASP A 25 14.62 -5.30 -11.72
CA ASP A 25 16.05 -5.45 -11.40
C ASP A 25 16.83 -4.12 -11.49
N ARG A 26 16.33 -3.14 -12.24
CA ARG A 26 17.01 -1.88 -12.52
C ARG A 26 16.30 -0.64 -12.00
N SER A 27 15.11 -0.78 -11.46
CA SER A 27 14.25 0.35 -11.09
C SER A 27 13.36 0.03 -9.90
N VAL A 28 12.79 1.07 -9.31
CA VAL A 28 11.83 0.98 -8.21
C VAL A 28 10.45 1.40 -8.73
N ALA A 29 9.42 0.62 -8.46
CA ALA A 29 8.05 0.89 -8.88
C ALA A 29 7.35 1.83 -7.87
N LEU A 30 7.70 3.11 -7.87
CA LEU A 30 7.03 4.10 -7.00
C LEU A 30 5.66 4.53 -7.54
N TRP A 31 5.32 4.14 -8.76
CA TRP A 31 3.99 4.36 -9.34
C TRP A 31 3.49 3.07 -9.99
N ARG A 32 2.95 2.17 -9.16
CA ARG A 32 2.57 0.81 -9.58
C ARG A 32 1.32 0.74 -10.44
N THR A 33 0.47 1.79 -10.44
CA THR A 33 -0.79 1.82 -11.18
C THR A 33 -1.33 3.24 -11.32
N ASP A 34 -1.93 3.56 -12.46
CA ASP A 34 -2.70 4.79 -12.67
C ASP A 34 -4.11 4.72 -12.07
N TYR A 35 -4.53 3.57 -11.54
CA TYR A 35 -5.84 3.41 -10.93
C TYR A 35 -6.07 4.44 -9.80
N ASN A 36 -5.03 4.76 -9.06
CA ASN A 36 -5.06 5.73 -7.96
C ASN A 36 -4.93 7.20 -8.41
N CYS A 37 -4.96 7.49 -9.73
CA CYS A 37 -5.00 8.85 -10.24
C CYS A 37 -6.40 9.49 -10.19
N PHE A 38 -7.43 8.73 -9.87
CA PHE A 38 -8.81 9.21 -9.90
C PHE A 38 -9.41 9.31 -8.50
N PRO A 39 -10.10 10.41 -8.18
CA PRO A 39 -10.62 10.66 -6.83
C PRO A 39 -11.73 9.68 -6.40
N ASN A 40 -12.37 9.03 -7.34
CA ASN A 40 -13.47 8.08 -7.10
C ASN A 40 -13.02 6.61 -7.21
N LEU A 41 -11.75 6.34 -6.98
CA LEU A 41 -11.26 4.97 -7.00
C LEU A 41 -11.91 4.13 -5.90
N ASN A 42 -12.10 2.85 -6.19
CA ASN A 42 -12.52 1.88 -5.18
C ASN A 42 -11.29 1.47 -4.33
N PRO A 43 -11.24 1.78 -3.03
CA PRO A 43 -10.10 1.42 -2.18
C PRO A 43 -9.88 -0.09 -2.08
N ASP A 44 -10.92 -0.92 -2.24
CA ASP A 44 -10.80 -2.38 -2.22
C ASP A 44 -9.96 -2.90 -3.39
N ALA A 45 -10.05 -2.26 -4.56
CA ALA A 45 -9.19 -2.58 -5.70
C ALA A 45 -7.73 -2.20 -5.42
N SER A 46 -7.48 -1.10 -4.71
CA SER A 46 -6.12 -0.72 -4.27
C SER A 46 -5.52 -1.76 -3.32
N GLN A 47 -6.33 -2.35 -2.42
CA GLN A 47 -5.92 -3.46 -1.55
C GLN A 47 -5.48 -4.67 -2.38
N LEU A 48 -6.23 -5.03 -3.42
CA LEU A 48 -5.89 -6.16 -4.29
C LEU A 48 -4.60 -5.93 -5.08
N HIS A 49 -4.41 -4.73 -5.62
CA HIS A 49 -3.15 -4.38 -6.29
C HIS A 49 -1.96 -4.53 -5.34
N GLY A 50 -2.09 -4.04 -4.09
CA GLY A 50 -1.07 -4.20 -3.06
C GLY A 50 -0.81 -5.65 -2.71
N ALA A 51 -1.85 -6.42 -2.43
CA ALA A 51 -1.72 -7.83 -2.07
C ALA A 51 -1.08 -8.66 -3.18
N GLY A 52 -1.46 -8.44 -4.44
CA GLY A 52 -0.88 -9.15 -5.58
C GLY A 52 0.60 -8.84 -5.80
N LEU A 53 0.98 -7.56 -5.69
CA LEU A 53 2.38 -7.16 -5.91
C LEU A 53 3.29 -7.50 -4.73
N ASN A 54 2.86 -7.35 -3.50
CA ASN A 54 3.69 -7.58 -2.32
C ASN A 54 4.16 -9.04 -2.18
N LEU A 55 3.53 -9.99 -2.88
CA LEU A 55 3.97 -11.37 -2.96
C LEU A 55 5.35 -11.54 -3.64
N TRP A 56 5.73 -10.65 -4.54
CA TRP A 56 6.97 -10.78 -5.34
C TRP A 56 7.72 -9.47 -5.56
N LEU A 57 7.08 -8.32 -5.37
CA LEU A 57 7.68 -6.99 -5.52
C LEU A 57 7.30 -6.13 -4.30
N PRO A 58 7.91 -6.37 -3.13
CA PRO A 58 7.55 -5.68 -1.90
C PRO A 58 7.83 -4.17 -1.97
N MET A 59 8.89 -3.76 -2.69
CA MET A 59 9.20 -2.34 -2.87
C MET A 59 8.42 -1.76 -4.04
N ASN A 60 7.20 -1.38 -3.77
CA ASN A 60 6.33 -0.67 -4.70
C ASN A 60 5.60 0.47 -3.98
N ALA A 61 5.00 1.38 -4.72
CA ALA A 61 4.23 2.47 -4.16
C ALA A 61 3.07 2.89 -5.07
N VAL A 62 2.17 3.63 -4.48
CA VAL A 62 1.10 4.37 -5.16
C VAL A 62 0.68 5.52 -4.26
N SER A 63 0.10 6.56 -4.82
CA SER A 63 -0.50 7.63 -4.02
C SER A 63 -1.82 7.15 -3.40
N PRO A 64 -1.98 7.23 -2.08
CA PRO A 64 -3.30 7.19 -1.48
C PRO A 64 -3.98 8.52 -1.78
N ILE A 65 -4.80 8.59 -2.82
CA ILE A 65 -5.69 9.74 -3.04
C ILE A 65 -6.81 9.61 -2.01
N ALA A 66 -6.49 9.98 -0.78
CA ALA A 66 -7.43 9.92 0.33
C ALA A 66 -7.96 11.32 0.60
N ARG A 67 -9.26 11.43 0.74
CA ARG A 67 -9.84 12.64 1.35
C ARG A 67 -9.32 12.73 2.78
N PRO A 68 -8.96 13.94 3.25
CA PRO A 68 -8.58 14.11 4.64
C PRO A 68 -9.61 13.49 5.58
N GLY A 69 -9.15 12.61 6.48
CA GLY A 69 -10.03 11.83 7.35
C GLY A 69 -10.43 10.44 6.82
N ASP A 70 -10.29 10.18 5.53
CA ASP A 70 -10.54 8.84 4.97
C ASP A 70 -9.33 7.90 5.21
N THR A 71 -9.26 7.40 6.41
CA THR A 71 -8.20 6.47 6.83
C THR A 71 -8.30 5.12 6.13
N TYR A 72 -9.51 4.67 5.77
CA TYR A 72 -9.69 3.41 5.06
C TYR A 72 -9.04 3.47 3.68
N GLN A 73 -9.31 4.55 2.93
CA GLN A 73 -8.71 4.75 1.61
C GLN A 73 -7.18 4.87 1.72
N ALA A 74 -6.68 5.66 2.67
CA ALA A 74 -5.24 5.84 2.86
C ALA A 74 -4.53 4.51 3.17
N ARG A 75 -5.04 3.74 4.11
CA ARG A 75 -4.47 2.44 4.50
C ARG A 75 -4.55 1.40 3.38
N SER A 76 -5.58 1.47 2.53
CA SER A 76 -5.73 0.57 1.38
C SER A 76 -4.61 0.71 0.34
N ALA A 77 -3.88 1.83 0.36
CA ALA A 77 -2.78 2.10 -0.55
C ALA A 77 -1.39 1.83 0.06
N TYR A 78 -1.30 1.48 1.35
CA TYR A 78 0.00 1.29 2.00
C TYR A 78 0.80 0.15 1.38
N SER A 79 2.11 0.41 1.26
CA SER A 79 3.13 -0.51 0.78
C SER A 79 4.49 -0.06 1.32
N ALA A 80 5.59 -0.70 0.93
CA ALA A 80 6.93 -0.29 1.35
C ALA A 80 7.27 1.14 0.91
N GLY A 81 6.79 1.56 -0.26
CA GLY A 81 6.86 2.96 -0.71
C GLY A 81 5.60 3.75 -0.37
N LEU A 82 5.71 5.07 -0.39
CA LEU A 82 4.58 5.98 -0.26
C LEU A 82 4.84 7.21 -1.13
N VAL A 83 3.92 7.47 -2.05
CA VAL A 83 3.88 8.71 -2.84
C VAL A 83 2.69 9.54 -2.37
N LEU A 84 2.86 10.84 -2.19
CA LEU A 84 1.78 11.74 -1.79
C LEU A 84 1.58 12.79 -2.88
N ASN A 85 0.41 12.74 -3.51
CA ASN A 85 -0.06 13.80 -4.38
C ASN A 85 -0.93 14.74 -3.55
N VAL A 86 -0.39 15.92 -3.25
CA VAL A 86 -1.06 16.90 -2.37
C VAL A 86 -1.70 18.06 -3.13
N GLU A 87 -1.54 18.12 -4.45
CA GLU A 87 -2.04 19.23 -5.29
C GLU A 87 -2.88 18.77 -6.49
N GLU A 88 -2.97 17.48 -6.74
CA GLU A 88 -3.67 16.93 -7.90
C GLU A 88 -5.02 16.32 -7.54
N PHE A 89 -5.85 16.11 -8.55
CA PHE A 89 -7.09 15.32 -8.49
C PHE A 89 -8.13 15.80 -7.46
N GLY A 90 -8.20 17.11 -7.23
CA GLY A 90 -9.25 17.69 -6.38
C GLY A 90 -9.00 17.64 -4.88
N MET A 91 -7.78 17.30 -4.46
CA MET A 91 -7.42 17.31 -3.04
C MET A 91 -7.09 18.71 -2.50
N GLY A 92 -7.13 19.73 -3.34
CA GLY A 92 -6.77 21.11 -2.98
C GLY A 92 -5.25 21.32 -2.99
N SER A 93 -4.86 22.59 -2.83
CA SER A 93 -3.45 22.96 -2.81
C SER A 93 -2.87 22.85 -1.41
N CYS A 94 -1.69 22.25 -1.30
CA CYS A 94 -0.91 22.21 -0.06
C CYS A 94 -0.47 23.63 0.41
N LEU A 95 -0.60 24.63 -0.43
CA LEU A 95 -0.34 26.02 -0.10
C LEU A 95 -1.57 26.70 0.55
N ALA A 96 -2.73 26.06 0.56
CA ALA A 96 -3.92 26.62 1.19
C ALA A 96 -3.72 26.73 2.72
N PRO A 97 -4.13 27.83 3.35
CA PRO A 97 -3.93 28.05 4.79
C PRO A 97 -4.58 26.99 5.68
N ASN A 98 -5.63 26.36 5.20
CA ASN A 98 -6.41 25.34 5.92
C ASN A 98 -6.09 23.91 5.45
N PHE A 99 -4.98 23.70 4.75
CA PHE A 99 -4.59 22.37 4.31
C PHE A 99 -4.38 21.45 5.53
N PRO A 100 -4.93 20.22 5.55
CA PRO A 100 -5.00 19.38 6.74
C PRO A 100 -3.68 18.65 7.00
N TRP A 101 -2.59 19.39 7.21
CA TRP A 101 -1.25 18.87 7.44
C TRP A 101 -1.18 17.87 8.59
N ASP A 102 -1.96 18.03 9.65
CA ASP A 102 -1.91 17.12 10.80
C ASP A 102 -2.43 15.73 10.45
N TRP A 103 -3.43 15.64 9.57
CA TRP A 103 -3.90 14.35 9.07
C TRP A 103 -2.84 13.69 8.18
N TYR A 104 -2.22 14.45 7.26
CA TYR A 104 -1.14 13.92 6.41
C TYR A 104 0.06 13.48 7.22
N LYS A 105 0.48 14.24 8.23
CA LYS A 105 1.59 13.85 9.14
C LYS A 105 1.29 12.52 9.83
N LYS A 106 0.08 12.34 10.37
CA LYS A 106 -0.33 11.07 11.01
C LYS A 106 -0.28 9.91 10.03
N THR A 107 -0.81 10.09 8.82
CA THR A 107 -0.80 9.09 7.75
C THR A 107 0.61 8.69 7.34
N ILE A 108 1.51 9.67 7.16
CA ILE A 108 2.92 9.43 6.84
C ILE A 108 3.63 8.67 7.97
N LEU A 109 3.41 9.07 9.21
CA LEU A 109 4.03 8.43 10.37
C LEU A 109 3.57 6.97 10.52
N GLU A 110 2.28 6.69 10.30
CA GLU A 110 1.74 5.34 10.30
C GLU A 110 2.36 4.49 9.17
N ALA A 111 2.41 5.00 7.94
CA ALA A 111 3.02 4.32 6.81
C ALA A 111 4.52 4.05 7.04
N LYS A 112 5.26 5.03 7.59
CA LYS A 112 6.68 4.85 7.93
C LYS A 112 6.89 3.78 9.00
N ARG A 113 6.00 3.66 9.97
CA ARG A 113 6.04 2.63 11.01
C ARG A 113 5.80 1.24 10.43
N LEU A 114 4.91 1.12 9.44
CA LEU A 114 4.59 -0.16 8.79
C LEU A 114 5.61 -0.57 7.73
N ARG A 115 6.34 0.38 7.14
CA ARG A 115 7.27 0.15 6.03
C ARG A 115 8.25 -1.01 6.23
N PRO A 116 8.92 -1.18 7.38
CA PRO A 116 9.87 -2.28 7.56
C PRO A 116 9.21 -3.65 7.37
N TYR A 117 7.98 -3.81 7.84
CA TYR A 117 7.26 -5.08 7.77
C TYR A 117 6.88 -5.46 6.33
N PHE A 118 6.64 -4.49 5.43
CA PHE A 118 6.40 -4.77 4.02
C PHE A 118 7.61 -5.38 3.29
N LEU A 119 8.81 -5.22 3.85
CA LEU A 119 10.05 -5.81 3.31
C LEU A 119 10.36 -7.19 3.90
N GLY A 120 9.55 -7.67 4.82
CA GLY A 120 9.61 -9.01 5.40
C GLY A 120 8.72 -10.00 4.66
N ASP A 121 8.31 -11.05 5.37
CA ASP A 121 7.40 -12.05 4.84
C ASP A 121 5.98 -11.50 4.70
N PHE A 122 5.33 -11.83 3.59
CA PHE A 122 3.95 -11.44 3.29
C PHE A 122 3.05 -12.67 3.24
N TYR A 123 2.03 -12.71 4.09
CA TYR A 123 1.05 -13.80 4.14
C TYR A 123 -0.36 -13.26 3.86
N PRO A 124 -0.99 -13.64 2.72
CA PRO A 124 -2.42 -13.42 2.54
C PRO A 124 -3.20 -14.23 3.60
N LEU A 125 -4.05 -13.56 4.37
CA LEU A 125 -4.91 -14.21 5.39
C LEU A 125 -6.32 -14.44 4.88
N THR A 126 -6.66 -13.83 3.74
CA THR A 126 -7.92 -14.00 3.03
C THR A 126 -7.65 -14.16 1.54
N PRO A 127 -8.58 -14.73 0.75
CA PRO A 127 -8.48 -14.72 -0.70
C PRO A 127 -8.39 -13.29 -1.26
N CYS A 128 -7.54 -13.10 -2.29
CA CYS A 128 -7.41 -11.83 -2.99
C CYS A 128 -8.55 -11.69 -4.03
N VAL A 129 -9.75 -11.41 -3.56
CA VAL A 129 -10.95 -11.25 -4.40
C VAL A 129 -11.62 -9.91 -4.15
N LEU A 130 -12.26 -9.36 -5.16
CA LEU A 130 -13.06 -8.15 -5.05
C LEU A 130 -14.50 -8.51 -4.64
N ASP A 131 -14.66 -8.81 -3.35
CA ASP A 131 -15.95 -9.13 -2.74
C ASP A 131 -16.32 -8.03 -1.74
N PRO A 132 -17.34 -7.19 -2.00
CA PRO A 132 -17.71 -6.08 -1.11
C PRO A 132 -18.31 -6.55 0.21
N ALA A 133 -18.75 -7.80 0.32
CA ALA A 133 -19.31 -8.39 1.54
C ALA A 133 -18.26 -9.09 2.42
N GLY A 134 -17.02 -9.20 1.94
CA GLY A 134 -15.96 -9.91 2.64
C GLY A 134 -15.13 -9.07 3.60
N TRP A 135 -14.09 -9.70 4.09
CA TRP A 135 -12.92 -9.06 4.69
C TRP A 135 -11.71 -9.32 3.80
N MET A 136 -10.82 -8.34 3.72
CA MET A 136 -9.48 -8.53 3.16
C MET A 136 -8.47 -8.39 4.28
N ALA A 137 -7.58 -9.35 4.42
CA ALA A 137 -6.52 -9.28 5.41
C ALA A 137 -5.21 -9.88 4.91
N CYS A 138 -4.12 -9.27 5.34
CA CYS A 138 -2.77 -9.80 5.16
C CYS A 138 -1.94 -9.60 6.42
N GLN A 139 -0.96 -10.45 6.61
CA GLN A 139 0.05 -10.36 7.65
C GLN A 139 1.40 -10.02 7.03
N LEU A 140 2.10 -9.13 7.67
CA LEU A 140 3.47 -8.76 7.40
C LEU A 140 4.31 -9.23 8.59
N LEU A 141 5.44 -9.89 8.37
CA LEU A 141 6.26 -10.45 9.45
C LEU A 141 7.75 -10.23 9.16
N LEU A 142 8.46 -9.74 10.15
CA LEU A 142 9.92 -9.81 10.20
C LEU A 142 10.29 -11.11 10.94
N PRO A 143 10.66 -12.18 10.21
CA PRO A 143 10.78 -13.51 10.81
C PRO A 143 11.89 -13.59 11.86
N ASP A 144 12.97 -12.84 11.71
CA ASP A 144 14.08 -12.84 12.68
C ASP A 144 13.70 -12.14 13.98
N ALA A 145 13.01 -11.02 13.89
CA ALA A 145 12.54 -10.25 15.06
C ALA A 145 11.27 -10.84 15.69
N GLN A 146 10.54 -11.70 14.97
CA GLN A 146 9.21 -12.19 15.34
C GLN A 146 8.23 -11.03 15.62
N GLU A 147 8.40 -9.93 14.90
CA GLU A 147 7.55 -8.75 14.93
C GLU A 147 6.81 -8.58 13.60
N GLY A 148 5.60 -8.09 13.66
CA GLY A 148 4.82 -7.92 12.44
C GLY A 148 3.60 -7.03 12.61
N ALA A 149 2.82 -6.94 11.55
CA ALA A 149 1.56 -6.24 11.51
C ALA A 149 0.51 -7.05 10.75
N VAL A 150 -0.73 -6.90 11.15
CA VAL A 150 -1.89 -7.39 10.38
C VAL A 150 -2.64 -6.18 9.85
N LEU A 151 -2.82 -6.14 8.54
CA LEU A 151 -3.72 -5.20 7.88
C LEU A 151 -5.02 -5.94 7.59
N ALA A 152 -6.10 -5.51 8.22
CA ALA A 152 -7.42 -6.12 8.05
C ALA A 152 -8.44 -5.04 7.69
N PHE A 153 -9.15 -5.26 6.62
CA PHE A 153 -10.13 -4.36 6.04
C PHE A 153 -11.49 -5.02 6.02
N ARG A 154 -12.41 -4.50 6.82
CA ARG A 154 -13.82 -4.84 6.71
C ARG A 154 -14.41 -4.05 5.55
N ARG A 155 -14.86 -4.72 4.51
CA ARG A 155 -15.47 -4.05 3.36
C ARG A 155 -16.88 -3.58 3.66
N ALA A 156 -17.35 -2.62 2.86
CA ALA A 156 -18.55 -1.83 3.17
C ALA A 156 -19.83 -2.66 3.37
N GLU A 157 -19.99 -3.72 2.58
CA GLU A 157 -21.19 -4.57 2.61
C GLU A 157 -21.03 -5.81 3.51
N SER A 158 -19.92 -5.92 4.25
CA SER A 158 -19.71 -7.08 5.11
C SER A 158 -20.75 -7.15 6.23
N PRO A 159 -21.51 -8.25 6.33
CA PRO A 159 -22.45 -8.46 7.43
C PRO A 159 -21.73 -8.81 8.74
N LEU A 160 -20.44 -9.23 8.65
CA LEU A 160 -19.66 -9.65 9.80
C LEU A 160 -18.97 -8.45 10.43
N THR A 161 -19.21 -8.21 11.70
CA THR A 161 -18.56 -7.13 12.48
C THR A 161 -17.21 -7.54 13.05
N ALA A 162 -16.88 -8.83 13.03
CA ALA A 162 -15.62 -9.40 13.48
C ALA A 162 -15.17 -10.51 12.52
N ALA A 163 -13.88 -10.74 12.47
CA ALA A 163 -13.27 -11.85 11.75
C ALA A 163 -12.08 -12.40 12.54
N SER A 164 -11.82 -13.70 12.41
CA SER A 164 -10.65 -14.35 12.99
C SER A 164 -9.71 -14.79 11.88
N PHE A 165 -8.41 -14.56 12.07
CA PHE A 165 -7.39 -14.91 11.10
C PHE A 165 -6.34 -15.79 11.76
N GLN A 166 -5.94 -16.87 11.07
CA GLN A 166 -4.83 -17.71 11.49
C GLN A 166 -3.51 -17.08 11.03
N LEU A 167 -2.70 -16.64 11.98
CA LEU A 167 -1.38 -16.06 11.67
C LEU A 167 -0.39 -17.16 11.26
N GLN A 168 0.57 -16.77 10.42
CA GLN A 168 1.57 -17.65 9.83
C GLN A 168 2.98 -17.28 10.31
N GLY A 169 3.92 -18.21 10.21
CA GLY A 169 5.36 -17.98 10.42
C GLY A 169 5.77 -17.59 11.84
N LEU A 170 4.86 -17.59 12.81
CA LEU A 170 5.18 -17.31 14.21
C LEU A 170 5.81 -18.54 14.88
N ARG A 171 6.82 -18.33 15.71
CA ARG A 171 7.42 -19.36 16.54
C ARG A 171 6.54 -19.60 17.76
N PRO A 172 6.40 -20.86 18.24
CA PRO A 172 5.80 -21.11 19.54
C PRO A 172 6.57 -20.36 20.63
N GLY A 173 5.84 -19.67 21.53
CA GLY A 173 6.43 -19.03 22.71
C GLY A 173 6.78 -20.03 23.80
#